data_c145ada17d8495e7de8c0f20632a15be
#
_entry.id   c145ada17d8495e7de8c0f20632a15be
#
_cell.length_a   1.000
_cell.length_b   1.000
_cell.length_c   1.000
_cell.angle_alpha   90.00
_cell.angle_beta   90.00
_cell.angle_gamma   90.00
#
_symmetry.space_group_name_H-M   'P 1'
#
loop_
_entity.id
_entity.type
_entity.pdbx_description
1 polymer ?
#
loop_
_entity_poly.entity_id
_entity_poly.type
_entity_poly.pdbx_seq_one_letter_code
_entity_poly.pdbx_strand_id
1 'polypeptide(L)'
;MSGMILCRTKESQVPLHIDSMDINIYSLEELSYYIYNNIYVIEMDMIDDRLLKFIKEDVGEYALADRIEYLMQNGGGLAQIVVTILKYVDYYNDEEIDEIKDILETLNTQKVYERLKSRADSYLNHKFYYKAIITYQKILDGNIDTSLSGLFYANVNNNIGVAYARMFLFEQAAFYFKEAYRIGQHDEYKKAYMMAERMAKGSNIIEDDDAGKEELAVRK
;
A
#
# COMPACT_ATOMS: atom_id res chain seq x y z
N MET A 1 -19.44 -3.17 3.29
CA MET A 1 -20.27 -3.72 4.39
C MET A 1 -19.33 -4.26 5.45
N SER A 2 -19.31 -3.70 6.66
CA SER A 2 -18.56 -4.29 7.77
C SER A 2 -19.39 -5.46 8.33
N GLY A 3 -19.23 -6.63 7.72
CA GLY A 3 -19.79 -7.85 8.25
C GLY A 3 -18.99 -8.31 9.46
N MET A 4 -19.68 -8.82 10.49
CA MET A 4 -19.03 -9.47 11.62
C MET A 4 -18.37 -10.75 11.09
N ILE A 5 -17.05 -10.87 11.21
CA ILE A 5 -16.31 -12.06 10.84
C ILE A 5 -16.65 -13.13 11.89
N LEU A 6 -17.34 -14.17 11.45
CA LEU A 6 -17.58 -15.36 12.28
C LEU A 6 -16.43 -16.32 12.06
N CYS A 7 -15.51 -16.40 13.03
CA CYS A 7 -14.43 -17.37 12.99
C CYS A 7 -15.00 -18.80 13.03
N ARG A 8 -14.74 -19.58 12.01
CA ARG A 8 -15.07 -21.02 11.93
C ARG A 8 -13.89 -21.87 12.39
N THR A 9 -12.67 -21.32 12.24
CA THR A 9 -11.44 -21.96 12.67
C THR A 9 -11.11 -21.58 14.12
N LYS A 10 -10.24 -22.37 14.74
CA LYS A 10 -9.76 -22.11 16.10
C LYS A 10 -8.94 -20.82 16.11
N GLU A 11 -9.25 -19.92 17.03
CA GLU A 11 -8.41 -18.77 17.31
C GLU A 11 -7.12 -19.19 18.02
N SER A 12 -5.99 -18.74 17.52
CA SER A 12 -4.69 -19.03 18.11
C SER A 12 -4.42 -18.14 19.34
N GLN A 13 -3.72 -18.71 20.34
CA GLN A 13 -3.20 -17.92 21.47
C GLN A 13 -1.89 -17.19 21.12
N VAL A 14 -1.19 -17.66 20.08
CA VAL A 14 0.07 -17.09 19.60
C VAL A 14 -0.19 -16.49 18.22
N PRO A 15 -0.09 -15.16 18.06
CA PRO A 15 -0.38 -14.55 16.77
C PRO A 15 0.71 -14.80 15.73
N LEU A 16 0.30 -14.85 14.47
CA LEU A 16 1.19 -14.67 13.35
C LEU A 16 1.46 -13.15 13.17
N HIS A 17 2.69 -12.72 13.38
CA HIS A 17 3.07 -11.34 13.15
C HIS A 17 3.41 -11.10 11.69
N ILE A 18 2.78 -10.11 11.06
CA ILE A 18 3.02 -9.70 9.69
C ILE A 18 3.90 -8.43 9.67
N ASP A 19 5.18 -8.61 9.41
CA ASP A 19 6.18 -7.52 9.45
C ASP A 19 5.89 -6.37 8.47
N SER A 20 5.31 -6.69 7.31
CA SER A 20 5.02 -5.69 6.25
C SER A 20 4.02 -4.62 6.69
N MET A 21 3.06 -4.96 7.55
CA MET A 21 2.00 -4.06 8.03
C MET A 21 2.01 -3.86 9.55
N ASP A 22 2.95 -4.50 10.27
CA ASP A 22 3.08 -4.44 11.74
C ASP A 22 1.76 -4.81 12.45
N ILE A 23 1.17 -5.94 12.04
CA ILE A 23 -0.09 -6.45 12.60
C ILE A 23 0.06 -7.88 13.07
N ASN A 24 -0.80 -8.26 14.02
CA ASN A 24 -0.93 -9.62 14.53
C ASN A 24 -2.23 -10.25 14.02
N ILE A 25 -2.14 -11.49 13.59
CA ILE A 25 -3.24 -12.31 13.06
C ILE A 25 -3.42 -13.52 13.98
N TYR A 26 -4.65 -13.78 14.41
CA TYR A 26 -4.99 -14.81 15.37
C TYR A 26 -5.85 -15.94 14.78
N SER A 27 -6.41 -15.78 13.58
CA SER A 27 -7.24 -16.78 12.92
C SER A 27 -6.99 -16.85 11.41
N LEU A 28 -7.46 -17.92 10.75
CA LEU A 28 -7.39 -18.03 9.30
C LEU A 28 -8.33 -17.05 8.61
N GLU A 29 -9.43 -16.68 9.23
CA GLU A 29 -10.34 -15.66 8.72
C GLU A 29 -9.67 -14.28 8.69
N GLU A 30 -8.94 -13.93 9.74
CA GLU A 30 -8.12 -12.70 9.76
C GLU A 30 -7.01 -12.74 8.73
N LEU A 31 -6.36 -13.89 8.53
CA LEU A 31 -5.35 -14.08 7.48
C LEU A 31 -5.97 -13.90 6.09
N SER A 32 -7.13 -14.49 5.84
CA SER A 32 -7.86 -14.33 4.58
C SER A 32 -8.25 -12.87 4.33
N TYR A 33 -8.77 -12.21 5.35
CA TYR A 33 -9.11 -10.79 5.30
C TYR A 33 -7.87 -9.93 5.02
N TYR A 34 -6.76 -10.21 5.69
CA TYR A 34 -5.49 -9.52 5.46
C TYR A 34 -5.02 -9.69 4.01
N ILE A 35 -4.98 -10.91 3.50
CA ILE A 35 -4.54 -11.22 2.14
C ILE A 35 -5.40 -10.46 1.13
N TYR A 36 -6.72 -10.53 1.24
CA TYR A 36 -7.66 -9.91 0.31
C TYR A 36 -7.47 -8.39 0.24
N ASN A 37 -7.34 -7.73 1.39
CA ASN A 37 -7.25 -6.27 1.46
C ASN A 37 -5.84 -5.71 1.19
N ASN A 38 -4.82 -6.56 1.15
CA ASN A 38 -3.42 -6.14 1.04
C ASN A 38 -2.67 -6.84 -0.09
N ILE A 39 -3.37 -7.27 -1.13
CA ILE A 39 -2.84 -8.15 -2.19
C ILE A 39 -1.57 -7.61 -2.85
N TYR A 40 -1.42 -6.28 -2.97
CA TYR A 40 -0.25 -5.65 -3.59
C TYR A 40 1.01 -5.68 -2.73
N VAL A 41 0.91 -6.01 -1.45
CA VAL A 41 2.06 -6.15 -0.53
C VAL A 41 2.34 -7.59 -0.13
N ILE A 42 1.52 -8.54 -0.61
CA ILE A 42 1.75 -9.96 -0.41
C ILE A 42 2.85 -10.43 -1.36
N GLU A 43 3.88 -11.05 -0.81
CA GLU A 43 4.99 -11.64 -1.55
C GLU A 43 5.22 -13.09 -1.13
N MET A 44 6.01 -13.81 -1.92
CA MET A 44 6.32 -15.21 -1.62
C MET A 44 7.10 -15.39 -0.31
N ASP A 45 7.82 -14.37 0.15
CA ASP A 45 8.53 -14.36 1.43
C ASP A 45 7.60 -14.39 2.67
N MET A 46 6.32 -14.02 2.50
CA MET A 46 5.31 -14.20 3.54
C MET A 46 4.95 -15.68 3.75
N ILE A 47 5.14 -16.51 2.74
CA ILE A 47 4.86 -17.95 2.78
C ILE A 47 6.11 -18.66 3.32
N ASP A 48 6.33 -18.53 4.61
CA ASP A 48 7.49 -19.03 5.32
C ASP A 48 7.11 -20.09 6.38
N ASP A 49 8.11 -20.60 7.08
CA ASP A 49 7.92 -21.59 8.15
C ASP A 49 7.05 -21.06 9.30
N ARG A 50 7.02 -19.73 9.54
CA ARG A 50 6.19 -19.11 10.57
C ARG A 50 4.71 -19.23 10.21
N LEU A 51 4.38 -18.96 8.95
CA LEU A 51 3.01 -19.12 8.44
C LEU A 51 2.57 -20.58 8.50
N LEU A 52 3.43 -21.51 8.05
CA LEU A 52 3.13 -22.95 8.10
C LEU A 52 2.93 -23.43 9.53
N LYS A 53 3.78 -23.01 10.46
CA LYS A 53 3.65 -23.33 11.88
C LYS A 53 2.35 -22.78 12.47
N PHE A 54 2.03 -21.52 12.19
CA PHE A 54 0.79 -20.89 12.63
C PHE A 54 -0.44 -21.68 12.16
N ILE A 55 -0.51 -22.04 10.88
CA ILE A 55 -1.63 -22.82 10.33
C ILE A 55 -1.69 -24.21 10.95
N LYS A 56 -0.54 -24.89 11.01
CA LYS A 56 -0.46 -26.31 11.42
C LYS A 56 -0.60 -26.51 12.92
N GLU A 57 0.17 -25.77 13.72
CA GLU A 57 0.31 -26.01 15.16
C GLU A 57 -0.60 -25.09 15.99
N ASP A 58 -0.65 -23.80 15.65
CA ASP A 58 -1.32 -22.81 16.49
C ASP A 58 -2.83 -22.78 16.21
N VAL A 59 -3.24 -22.85 14.94
CA VAL A 59 -4.65 -22.96 14.53
C VAL A 59 -5.12 -24.43 14.49
N GLY A 60 -4.24 -25.36 14.08
CA GLY A 60 -4.53 -26.79 14.05
C GLY A 60 -5.07 -27.31 12.71
N GLU A 61 -4.89 -26.54 11.62
CA GLU A 61 -5.39 -26.88 10.29
C GLU A 61 -4.32 -27.61 9.46
N TYR A 62 -4.05 -28.86 9.84
CA TYR A 62 -3.00 -29.70 9.25
C TYR A 62 -3.17 -29.91 7.74
N ALA A 63 -4.41 -30.14 7.29
CA ALA A 63 -4.70 -30.40 5.88
C ALA A 63 -4.34 -29.19 4.98
N LEU A 64 -4.60 -27.97 5.46
CA LEU A 64 -4.23 -26.75 4.76
C LEU A 64 -2.70 -26.58 4.74
N ALA A 65 -2.04 -26.73 5.88
CA ALA A 65 -0.59 -26.62 5.98
C ALA A 65 0.12 -27.62 5.04
N ASP A 66 -0.27 -28.90 5.08
CA ASP A 66 0.30 -29.94 4.21
C ASP A 66 0.07 -29.63 2.72
N ARG A 67 -1.07 -29.02 2.36
CA ARG A 67 -1.35 -28.61 0.99
C ARG A 67 -0.47 -27.45 0.54
N ILE A 68 -0.26 -26.46 1.41
CA ILE A 68 0.65 -25.33 1.12
C ILE A 68 2.09 -25.84 0.99
N GLU A 69 2.54 -26.67 1.91
CA GLU A 69 3.88 -27.27 1.87
C GLU A 69 4.11 -28.06 0.59
N TYR A 70 3.13 -28.86 0.17
CA TYR A 70 3.18 -29.59 -1.11
C TYR A 70 3.33 -28.61 -2.30
N LEU A 71 2.56 -27.50 -2.33
CA LEU A 71 2.68 -26.50 -3.40
C LEU A 71 4.07 -25.87 -3.41
N MET A 72 4.62 -25.48 -2.25
CA MET A 72 5.96 -24.91 -2.14
C MET A 72 7.03 -25.85 -2.69
N GLN A 73 6.96 -27.14 -2.34
CA GLN A 73 7.92 -28.16 -2.78
C GLN A 73 7.83 -28.49 -4.28
N ASN A 74 6.65 -28.28 -4.90
CA ASN A 74 6.42 -28.59 -6.30
C ASN A 74 6.39 -27.34 -7.20
N GLY A 75 6.95 -26.21 -6.73
CA GLY A 75 7.06 -24.98 -7.53
C GLY A 75 5.76 -24.21 -7.71
N GLY A 76 4.81 -24.40 -6.81
CA GLY A 76 3.56 -23.63 -6.78
C GLY A 76 3.84 -22.14 -6.56
N GLY A 77 3.24 -21.30 -7.39
CA GLY A 77 3.36 -19.85 -7.30
C GLY A 77 2.48 -19.25 -6.20
N LEU A 78 2.76 -17.97 -5.88
CA LEU A 78 2.02 -17.21 -4.87
C LEU A 78 0.51 -17.24 -5.09
N ALA A 79 0.05 -17.06 -6.34
CA ALA A 79 -1.38 -17.09 -6.67
C ALA A 79 -2.04 -18.42 -6.27
N GLN A 80 -1.38 -19.55 -6.54
CA GLN A 80 -1.92 -20.86 -6.19
C GLN A 80 -2.04 -21.06 -4.67
N ILE A 81 -1.04 -20.61 -3.92
CA ILE A 81 -1.02 -20.72 -2.45
C ILE A 81 -2.09 -19.82 -1.85
N VAL A 82 -2.17 -18.56 -2.29
CA VAL A 82 -3.18 -17.62 -1.83
C VAL A 82 -4.59 -18.12 -2.11
N VAL A 83 -4.88 -18.56 -3.33
CA VAL A 83 -6.18 -19.14 -3.69
C VAL A 83 -6.50 -20.38 -2.84
N THR A 84 -5.50 -21.20 -2.52
CA THR A 84 -5.69 -22.36 -1.65
C THR A 84 -6.13 -21.94 -0.25
N ILE A 85 -5.49 -20.91 0.33
CA ILE A 85 -5.86 -20.37 1.64
C ILE A 85 -7.28 -19.81 1.61
N LEU A 86 -7.58 -18.93 0.65
CA LEU A 86 -8.88 -18.27 0.56
C LEU A 86 -10.02 -19.27 0.38
N LYS A 87 -9.85 -20.26 -0.49
CA LYS A 87 -10.86 -21.33 -0.72
C LYS A 87 -11.04 -22.24 0.50
N TYR A 88 -9.98 -22.50 1.25
CA TYR A 88 -10.07 -23.32 2.45
C TYR A 88 -10.88 -22.65 3.55
N VAL A 89 -10.68 -21.36 3.73
CA VAL A 89 -11.38 -20.58 4.76
C VAL A 89 -12.85 -20.33 4.40
N ASP A 90 -13.18 -20.32 3.09
CA ASP A 90 -14.55 -20.15 2.58
C ASP A 90 -15.24 -18.86 3.09
N TYR A 91 -14.44 -17.79 3.21
CA TYR A 91 -14.92 -16.47 3.63
C TYR A 91 -15.34 -15.58 2.44
N TYR A 92 -14.67 -15.73 1.31
CA TYR A 92 -14.92 -15.04 0.05
C TYR A 92 -15.57 -15.99 -0.95
N ASN A 93 -16.42 -15.47 -1.83
CA ASN A 93 -17.01 -16.25 -2.91
C ASN A 93 -16.00 -16.50 -4.05
N ASP A 94 -16.36 -17.40 -4.98
CA ASP A 94 -15.45 -17.77 -6.08
C ASP A 94 -15.11 -16.58 -6.98
N GLU A 95 -16.03 -15.62 -7.22
CA GLU A 95 -15.79 -14.44 -8.06
C GLU A 95 -14.73 -13.52 -7.42
N GLU A 96 -14.83 -13.28 -6.10
CA GLU A 96 -13.87 -12.48 -5.34
C GLU A 96 -12.48 -13.15 -5.31
N ILE A 97 -12.43 -14.48 -5.22
CA ILE A 97 -11.16 -15.24 -5.24
C ILE A 97 -10.53 -15.22 -6.63
N ASP A 98 -11.32 -15.32 -7.69
CA ASP A 98 -10.82 -15.26 -9.07
C ASP A 98 -10.26 -13.83 -9.37
N GLU A 99 -10.89 -12.75 -8.88
CA GLU A 99 -10.33 -11.41 -8.97
C GLU A 99 -8.94 -11.30 -8.31
N ILE A 100 -8.77 -11.86 -7.12
CA ILE A 100 -7.46 -11.89 -6.43
C ILE A 100 -6.42 -12.67 -7.22
N LYS A 101 -6.82 -13.81 -7.79
CA LYS A 101 -5.95 -14.62 -8.65
C LYS A 101 -5.47 -13.84 -9.86
N ASP A 102 -6.37 -13.16 -10.56
CA ASP A 102 -6.05 -12.36 -11.75
C ASP A 102 -5.11 -11.19 -11.41
N ILE A 103 -5.32 -10.54 -10.27
CA ILE A 103 -4.41 -9.50 -9.77
C ILE A 103 -3.01 -10.08 -9.55
N LEU A 104 -2.87 -11.21 -8.86
CA LEU A 104 -1.58 -11.84 -8.58
C LEU A 104 -0.86 -12.30 -9.85
N GLU A 105 -1.59 -12.86 -10.82
CA GLU A 105 -1.04 -13.26 -12.10
C GLU A 105 -0.58 -12.02 -12.90
N THR A 106 -1.35 -10.95 -12.88
CA THR A 106 -0.97 -9.66 -13.49
C THR A 106 0.30 -9.10 -12.83
N LEU A 107 0.36 -9.05 -11.50
CA LEU A 107 1.55 -8.59 -10.76
C LEU A 107 2.79 -9.42 -11.09
N ASN A 108 2.64 -10.72 -11.32
CA ASN A 108 3.76 -11.58 -11.69
C ASN A 108 4.33 -11.28 -13.09
N THR A 109 3.51 -10.75 -13.99
CA THR A 109 3.92 -10.37 -15.36
C THR A 109 4.35 -8.91 -15.49
N GLN A 110 4.03 -8.06 -14.51
CA GLN A 110 4.41 -6.65 -14.51
C GLN A 110 5.92 -6.44 -14.38
N LYS A 111 6.38 -5.32 -14.94
CA LYS A 111 7.77 -4.88 -14.75
C LYS A 111 8.06 -4.58 -13.28
N VAL A 112 9.31 -4.75 -12.89
CA VAL A 112 9.76 -4.56 -11.50
C VAL A 112 9.30 -3.21 -10.93
N TYR A 113 9.45 -2.12 -11.68
CA TYR A 113 9.09 -0.79 -11.19
C TYR A 113 7.58 -0.56 -11.09
N GLU A 114 6.78 -1.19 -11.96
CA GLU A 114 5.32 -1.15 -11.86
C GLU A 114 4.84 -1.89 -10.61
N ARG A 115 5.40 -3.05 -10.29
CA ARG A 115 5.12 -3.78 -9.04
C ARG A 115 5.53 -3.00 -7.80
N LEU A 116 6.75 -2.40 -7.82
CA LEU A 116 7.21 -1.54 -6.73
C LEU A 116 6.28 -0.34 -6.52
N LYS A 117 5.81 0.26 -7.62
CA LYS A 117 4.84 1.37 -7.54
C LYS A 117 3.52 0.92 -6.94
N SER A 118 2.94 -0.20 -7.41
CA SER A 118 1.68 -0.74 -6.88
C SER A 118 1.78 -1.03 -5.38
N ARG A 119 2.92 -1.59 -4.93
CA ARG A 119 3.20 -1.80 -3.50
C ARG A 119 3.29 -0.51 -2.72
N ALA A 120 4.04 0.47 -3.23
CA ALA A 120 4.20 1.77 -2.59
C ALA A 120 2.87 2.53 -2.52
N ASP A 121 2.04 2.45 -3.57
CA ASP A 121 0.68 3.00 -3.60
C ASP A 121 -0.19 2.34 -2.51
N SER A 122 -0.08 1.03 -2.32
CA SER A 122 -0.78 0.32 -1.26
C SER A 122 -0.33 0.79 0.13
N TYR A 123 0.98 0.90 0.39
CA TYR A 123 1.49 1.46 1.65
C TYR A 123 0.99 2.90 1.89
N LEU A 124 0.97 3.74 0.85
CA LEU A 124 0.48 5.12 0.94
C LEU A 124 -1.00 5.15 1.34
N ASN A 125 -1.83 4.31 0.73
CA ASN A 125 -3.26 4.20 0.99
C ASN A 125 -3.54 3.71 2.43
N HIS A 126 -2.72 2.79 2.94
CA HIS A 126 -2.79 2.30 4.32
C HIS A 126 -2.08 3.20 5.34
N LYS A 127 -1.61 4.40 4.92
CA LYS A 127 -0.95 5.41 5.76
C LYS A 127 0.42 4.98 6.30
N PHE A 128 1.04 3.95 5.75
CA PHE A 128 2.43 3.57 6.03
C PHE A 128 3.40 4.44 5.24
N TYR A 129 3.35 5.76 5.49
CA TYR A 129 4.01 6.77 4.68
C TYR A 129 5.51 6.53 4.52
N TYR A 130 6.20 6.15 5.60
CA TYR A 130 7.63 5.88 5.56
C TYR A 130 7.97 4.68 4.65
N LYS A 131 7.19 3.57 4.75
CA LYS A 131 7.36 2.40 3.88
C LYS A 131 7.05 2.73 2.42
N ALA A 132 6.03 3.55 2.18
CA ALA A 132 5.71 4.05 0.84
C ALA A 132 6.89 4.83 0.24
N ILE A 133 7.44 5.81 0.98
CA ILE A 133 8.58 6.63 0.55
C ILE A 133 9.77 5.76 0.17
N ILE A 134 10.19 4.85 1.06
CA ILE A 134 11.33 3.96 0.80
C ILE A 134 11.09 3.10 -0.45
N THR A 135 9.86 2.61 -0.63
CA THR A 135 9.54 1.75 -1.79
C THR A 135 9.54 2.55 -3.09
N TYR A 136 9.00 3.78 -3.10
CA TYR A 136 9.09 4.67 -4.25
C TYR A 136 10.53 5.10 -4.55
N GLN A 137 11.34 5.37 -3.52
CA GLN A 137 12.75 5.74 -3.71
C GLN A 137 13.54 4.65 -4.42
N LYS A 138 13.28 3.36 -4.17
CA LYS A 138 13.89 2.26 -4.92
C LYS A 138 13.65 2.35 -6.44
N ILE A 139 12.54 2.97 -6.87
CA ILE A 139 12.27 3.21 -8.29
C ILE A 139 13.12 4.36 -8.81
N LEU A 140 13.26 5.44 -8.04
CA LEU A 140 14.00 6.64 -8.44
C LEU A 140 15.52 6.44 -8.40
N ASP A 141 16.02 5.62 -7.46
CA ASP A 141 17.44 5.30 -7.29
C ASP A 141 17.91 4.22 -8.26
N GLY A 142 17.00 3.50 -8.89
CA GLY A 142 17.30 2.48 -9.88
C GLY A 142 17.63 3.06 -11.26
N ASN A 143 18.01 2.19 -12.18
CA ASN A 143 18.23 2.59 -13.57
C ASN A 143 16.92 3.03 -14.24
N ILE A 144 16.98 4.08 -15.04
CA ILE A 144 15.81 4.54 -15.78
C ILE A 144 15.38 3.45 -16.78
N ASP A 145 14.16 2.95 -16.61
CA ASP A 145 13.52 2.10 -17.60
C ASP A 145 12.88 2.98 -18.69
N THR A 146 13.52 3.02 -19.85
CA THR A 146 13.07 3.84 -21.00
C THR A 146 11.73 3.37 -21.59
N SER A 147 11.24 2.20 -21.20
CA SER A 147 9.92 1.69 -21.60
C SER A 147 8.79 2.23 -20.72
N LEU A 148 9.13 2.89 -19.61
CA LEU A 148 8.17 3.59 -18.75
C LEU A 148 8.12 5.07 -19.14
N SER A 149 6.93 5.65 -19.13
CA SER A 149 6.74 7.04 -19.51
C SER A 149 7.33 8.00 -18.46
N GLY A 150 7.69 9.22 -18.88
CA GLY A 150 8.04 10.29 -17.94
C GLY A 150 6.93 10.57 -16.91
N LEU A 151 5.67 10.41 -17.29
CA LEU A 151 4.52 10.56 -16.39
C LEU A 151 4.53 9.51 -15.27
N PHE A 152 5.04 8.30 -15.52
CA PHE A 152 5.21 7.30 -14.47
C PHE A 152 6.13 7.82 -13.36
N TYR A 153 7.30 8.36 -13.71
CA TYR A 153 8.25 8.92 -12.76
C TYR A 153 7.75 10.21 -12.10
N ALA A 154 6.97 11.03 -12.82
CA ALA A 154 6.31 12.19 -12.25
C ALA A 154 5.31 11.77 -11.15
N ASN A 155 4.48 10.75 -11.42
CA ASN A 155 3.54 10.20 -10.44
C ASN A 155 4.26 9.63 -9.21
N VAL A 156 5.39 8.93 -9.38
CA VAL A 156 6.20 8.44 -8.26
C VAL A 156 6.66 9.60 -7.37
N ASN A 157 7.23 10.65 -7.97
CA ASN A 157 7.63 11.84 -7.21
C ASN A 157 6.44 12.50 -6.53
N ASN A 158 5.30 12.67 -7.23
CA ASN A 158 4.10 13.23 -6.63
C ASN A 158 3.65 12.44 -5.39
N ASN A 159 3.64 11.11 -5.48
CA ASN A 159 3.18 10.27 -4.38
C ASN A 159 4.14 10.28 -3.18
N ILE A 160 5.45 10.42 -3.42
CA ILE A 160 6.41 10.70 -2.33
C ILE A 160 6.09 12.05 -1.68
N GLY A 161 5.82 13.08 -2.48
CA GLY A 161 5.40 14.39 -1.99
C GLY A 161 4.13 14.31 -1.13
N VAL A 162 3.14 13.54 -1.57
CA VAL A 162 1.91 13.28 -0.79
C VAL A 162 2.23 12.58 0.53
N ALA A 163 3.10 11.58 0.53
CA ALA A 163 3.49 10.88 1.76
C ALA A 163 4.15 11.84 2.77
N TYR A 164 5.11 12.67 2.33
CA TYR A 164 5.73 13.67 3.17
C TYR A 164 4.74 14.72 3.69
N ALA A 165 3.83 15.22 2.82
CA ALA A 165 2.80 16.16 3.22
C ALA A 165 1.85 15.59 4.30
N ARG A 166 1.50 14.31 4.20
CA ARG A 166 0.70 13.59 5.21
C ARG A 166 1.44 13.41 6.54
N MET A 167 2.76 13.48 6.53
CA MET A 167 3.63 13.49 7.71
C MET A 167 3.94 14.91 8.20
N PHE A 168 3.34 15.94 7.61
CA PHE A 168 3.59 17.37 7.89
C PHE A 168 5.03 17.81 7.60
N LEU A 169 5.77 17.07 6.77
CA LEU A 169 7.11 17.37 6.32
C LEU A 169 7.06 18.18 5.01
N PHE A 170 6.61 19.42 5.11
CA PHE A 170 6.23 20.23 3.95
C PHE A 170 7.41 20.65 3.07
N GLU A 171 8.61 20.81 3.60
CA GLU A 171 9.82 21.11 2.81
C GLU A 171 10.16 19.96 1.86
N GLN A 172 10.15 18.72 2.39
CA GLN A 172 10.37 17.52 1.61
C GLN A 172 9.24 17.31 0.58
N ALA A 173 7.99 17.53 1.00
CA ALA A 173 6.84 17.46 0.11
C ALA A 173 6.98 18.44 -1.08
N ALA A 174 7.36 19.69 -0.81
CA ALA A 174 7.56 20.70 -1.84
C ALA A 174 8.67 20.31 -2.83
N PHE A 175 9.77 19.73 -2.33
CA PHE A 175 10.84 19.22 -3.20
C PHE A 175 10.33 18.17 -4.19
N TYR A 176 9.62 17.16 -3.72
CA TYR A 176 9.12 16.08 -4.58
C TYR A 176 7.99 16.53 -5.51
N PHE A 177 7.07 17.39 -5.08
CA PHE A 177 6.06 17.98 -5.97
C PHE A 177 6.68 18.83 -7.07
N LYS A 178 7.76 19.57 -6.76
CA LYS A 178 8.51 20.34 -7.76
C LYS A 178 9.15 19.40 -8.80
N GLU A 179 9.75 18.29 -8.38
CA GLU A 179 10.30 17.30 -9.30
C GLU A 179 9.20 16.65 -10.16
N ALA A 180 8.05 16.32 -9.57
CA ALA A 180 6.89 15.83 -10.31
C ALA A 180 6.44 16.83 -11.40
N TYR A 181 6.38 18.12 -11.05
CA TYR A 181 6.03 19.18 -12.00
C TYR A 181 7.11 19.34 -13.08
N ARG A 182 8.38 19.29 -12.74
CA ARG A 182 9.48 19.39 -13.70
C ARG A 182 9.41 18.29 -14.77
N ILE A 183 9.01 17.07 -14.39
CA ILE A 183 8.94 15.93 -15.29
C ILE A 183 7.60 15.89 -16.04
N GLY A 184 6.48 16.03 -15.35
CA GLY A 184 5.14 15.81 -15.88
C GLY A 184 4.44 17.05 -16.41
N GLN A 185 4.85 18.25 -15.97
CA GLN A 185 4.31 19.57 -16.34
C GLN A 185 2.79 19.73 -16.18
N HIS A 186 2.18 18.95 -15.27
CA HIS A 186 0.76 19.05 -14.97
C HIS A 186 0.50 20.12 -13.91
N ASP A 187 -0.55 20.92 -14.09
CA ASP A 187 -0.95 21.98 -13.16
C ASP A 187 -1.24 21.50 -11.75
N GLU A 188 -1.70 20.28 -11.60
CA GLU A 188 -1.94 19.66 -10.28
C GLU A 188 -0.66 19.54 -9.46
N TYR A 189 0.45 19.11 -10.07
CA TYR A 189 1.75 19.02 -9.39
C TYR A 189 2.25 20.42 -9.00
N LYS A 190 2.03 21.42 -9.87
CA LYS A 190 2.38 22.81 -9.58
C LYS A 190 1.60 23.35 -8.39
N LYS A 191 0.29 23.12 -8.34
CA LYS A 191 -0.57 23.51 -7.20
C LYS A 191 -0.11 22.86 -5.91
N ALA A 192 0.15 21.56 -5.94
CA ALA A 192 0.65 20.81 -4.79
C ALA A 192 2.00 21.34 -4.30
N TYR A 193 2.94 21.63 -5.21
CA TYR A 193 4.21 22.27 -4.90
C TYR A 193 4.02 23.61 -4.20
N MET A 194 3.23 24.51 -4.80
CA MET A 194 3.00 25.85 -4.24
C MET A 194 2.34 25.80 -2.85
N MET A 195 1.40 24.87 -2.66
CA MET A 195 0.75 24.67 -1.37
C MET A 195 1.73 24.17 -0.32
N ALA A 196 2.53 23.15 -0.63
CA ALA A 196 3.52 22.60 0.28
C ALA A 196 4.59 23.66 0.65
N GLU A 197 5.02 24.49 -0.32
CA GLU A 197 5.96 25.58 -0.08
C GLU A 197 5.40 26.65 0.88
N ARG A 198 4.11 26.99 0.77
CA ARG A 198 3.45 27.90 1.70
C ARG A 198 3.39 27.31 3.11
N MET A 199 3.03 26.03 3.22
CA MET A 199 2.98 25.35 4.52
C MET A 199 4.37 25.26 5.16
N ALA A 200 5.42 25.00 4.38
CA ALA A 200 6.80 24.98 4.86
C ALA A 200 7.26 26.32 5.41
N LYS A 201 6.84 27.44 4.81
CA LYS A 201 7.17 28.79 5.26
C LYS A 201 6.37 29.24 6.47
N GLY A 202 5.46 28.44 7.00
CA GLY A 202 4.64 28.78 8.16
C GLY A 202 3.65 29.92 7.87
N SER A 203 3.44 30.29 6.61
CA SER A 203 2.38 31.21 6.23
C SER A 203 1.05 30.49 6.42
N ASN A 204 0.45 30.64 7.61
CA ASN A 204 -0.94 30.31 7.82
C ASN A 204 -1.74 30.94 6.65
N ILE A 205 -2.58 30.15 6.03
CA ILE A 205 -3.67 30.65 5.20
C ILE A 205 -4.68 31.27 6.18
N ILE A 206 -4.31 32.39 6.79
CA ILE A 206 -5.26 33.38 7.23
C ILE A 206 -5.46 34.16 5.93
N GLU A 207 -6.49 33.77 5.19
CA GLU A 207 -6.99 34.56 4.10
C GLU A 207 -7.14 36.00 4.58
N ASP A 208 -6.70 36.93 3.77
CA ASP A 208 -6.97 38.35 3.86
C ASP A 208 -8.47 38.62 3.95
N ASP A 209 -9.07 38.42 5.11
CA ASP A 209 -10.34 39.01 5.51
C ASP A 209 -10.14 40.47 5.99
N ASP A 210 -8.93 41.00 5.96
CA ASP A 210 -8.62 42.39 6.32
C ASP A 210 -8.69 43.40 5.18
N ALA A 211 -8.84 42.96 3.92
CA ALA A 211 -9.07 43.89 2.82
C ALA A 211 -10.44 44.59 2.85
N GLY A 212 -11.35 44.14 3.74
CA GLY A 212 -12.70 44.73 3.90
C GLY A 212 -12.86 45.76 5.02
N LYS A 213 -11.84 45.97 5.87
CA LYS A 213 -11.99 46.85 7.05
C LYS A 213 -11.39 48.24 6.90
N GLU A 214 -10.58 48.51 5.89
CA GLU A 214 -10.03 49.88 5.67
C GLU A 214 -10.95 50.83 4.89
N GLU A 215 -11.99 50.33 4.20
CA GLU A 215 -12.92 51.24 3.48
C GLU A 215 -14.04 51.84 4.34
N LEU A 216 -14.18 51.44 5.60
CA LEU A 216 -15.23 51.96 6.50
C LEU A 216 -14.75 53.03 7.50
N ALA A 217 -13.45 53.39 7.50
CA ALA A 217 -12.87 54.37 8.43
C ALA A 217 -12.70 55.78 7.84
N VAL A 218 -13.07 56.08 6.59
CA VAL A 218 -12.89 57.37 5.94
C VAL A 218 -14.22 58.06 5.65
N ARG A 219 -15.31 57.72 6.31
CA ARG A 219 -16.55 58.49 6.26
C ARG A 219 -17.05 58.77 7.68
N LYS A 220 -16.39 59.69 8.35
CA LYS A 220 -16.97 60.55 9.40
C LYS A 220 -16.34 61.93 9.35
#